data_e4bc8593796d2cdc06901e978817e431
#
_entry.id   e4bc8593796d2cdc06901e978817e431
#
_cell.length_a   1.000
_cell.length_b   1.000
_cell.length_c   1.000
_cell.angle_alpha   90.00
_cell.angle_beta   90.00
_cell.angle_gamma   90.00
#
_symmetry.space_group_name_H-M   'P 1'
#
loop_
_entity.id
_entity.type
_entity.pdbx_description
1 polymer ?
#
loop_
_entity_poly.entity_id
_entity_poly.type
_entity_poly.pdbx_seq_one_letter_code
_entity_poly.pdbx_strand_id
1 'polypeptide(L)'
;QFRIQVDPLDCTGCANCADVCPAKGKALVMEPAEQEVRMQSDNWEFAMTLSMKDELVNTNTLKGSQFRRPLLEFNGACPGCGETPYIKLLTQLFGERMMISNATGCSSIWGASAPSIAYTTNWNGKGPAWINPLFEDAAEFGYGMFLGSRHTRARLAELMKQAIDSSIPSHIKDAFKDWLNSMDDGEGSKKATEKILELLGDYDYQDDMIIQEIMKRKDNLIKKSFWAIGGDGWSYDIGYGGLDHVLASGDDINIFVMDTELYSNTGGQSSKSTPTGCVAKLAASGKKVRKKDLGL
;
A
#
# COMPACT_ATOMS: atom_id res chain seq x y z
N GLN A 1 -2.95 16.26 -24.29
CA GLN A 1 -4.37 16.15 -23.90
C GLN A 1 -4.51 15.15 -22.77
N PHE A 2 -5.38 15.40 -21.82
CA PHE A 2 -5.74 14.50 -20.75
C PHE A 2 -7.04 13.76 -21.12
N ARG A 3 -7.08 12.45 -20.90
CA ARG A 3 -8.27 11.62 -21.10
C ARG A 3 -8.36 10.62 -19.94
N ILE A 4 -9.55 10.39 -19.43
CA ILE A 4 -9.85 9.30 -18.54
C ILE A 4 -10.30 8.13 -19.42
N GLN A 5 -9.63 7.00 -19.30
CA GLN A 5 -9.98 5.75 -19.96
C GLN A 5 -10.41 4.75 -18.90
N VAL A 6 -11.47 4.04 -19.17
CA VAL A 6 -12.01 2.95 -18.34
C VAL A 6 -11.83 1.65 -19.09
N ASP A 7 -11.47 0.58 -18.39
CA ASP A 7 -11.62 -0.77 -18.92
C ASP A 7 -13.10 -1.15 -18.88
N PRO A 8 -13.77 -1.31 -20.04
CA PRO A 8 -15.22 -1.56 -20.05
C PRO A 8 -15.60 -2.94 -19.53
N LEU A 9 -14.68 -3.93 -19.56
CA LEU A 9 -14.93 -5.27 -19.01
C LEU A 9 -14.86 -5.31 -17.48
N ASP A 10 -14.07 -4.44 -16.88
CA ASP A 10 -13.93 -4.37 -15.42
C ASP A 10 -14.80 -3.29 -14.78
N CYS A 11 -15.51 -2.50 -15.59
CA CYS A 11 -16.44 -1.51 -15.10
C CYS A 11 -17.68 -2.18 -14.50
N THR A 12 -17.90 -1.99 -13.18
CA THR A 12 -19.04 -2.54 -12.45
C THR A 12 -20.35 -1.77 -12.65
N GLY A 13 -20.33 -0.68 -13.40
CA GLY A 13 -21.52 0.13 -13.68
C GLY A 13 -22.12 0.89 -12.49
N CYS A 14 -21.32 1.18 -11.44
CA CYS A 14 -21.81 1.83 -10.22
C CYS A 14 -22.18 3.32 -10.39
N ALA A 15 -21.86 3.95 -11.52
CA ALA A 15 -22.12 5.34 -11.88
C ALA A 15 -21.36 6.41 -11.04
N ASN A 16 -20.65 6.08 -9.96
CA ASN A 16 -20.00 7.06 -9.08
C ASN A 16 -19.13 8.08 -9.84
N CYS A 17 -18.35 7.64 -10.84
CA CYS A 17 -17.49 8.53 -11.62
C CYS A 17 -18.28 9.53 -12.47
N ALA A 18 -19.44 9.13 -13.02
CA ALA A 18 -20.33 9.99 -13.76
C ALA A 18 -21.04 10.99 -12.84
N ASP A 19 -21.50 10.51 -11.66
CA ASP A 19 -22.24 11.35 -10.71
C ASP A 19 -21.37 12.46 -10.11
N VAL A 20 -20.12 12.14 -9.73
CA VAL A 20 -19.19 13.12 -9.13
C VAL A 20 -18.39 13.92 -10.16
N CYS A 21 -18.58 13.66 -11.47
CA CYS A 21 -17.84 14.37 -12.51
C CYS A 21 -18.03 15.89 -12.42
N PRO A 22 -16.97 16.69 -12.17
CA PRO A 22 -17.08 18.13 -11.99
C PRO A 22 -17.19 18.91 -13.30
N ALA A 23 -17.02 18.25 -14.45
CA ALA A 23 -17.07 18.92 -15.74
C ALA A 23 -18.48 19.45 -16.05
N LYS A 24 -18.54 20.68 -16.58
CA LYS A 24 -19.80 21.24 -17.05
C LYS A 24 -20.34 20.38 -18.20
N GLY A 25 -21.54 19.85 -18.03
CA GLY A 25 -22.16 18.92 -19.00
C GLY A 25 -21.69 17.46 -18.86
N LYS A 26 -20.95 17.12 -17.78
CA LYS A 26 -20.39 15.79 -17.51
C LYS A 26 -19.44 15.29 -18.60
N ALA A 27 -18.21 15.02 -18.26
CA ALA A 27 -17.24 14.42 -19.16
C ALA A 27 -17.32 12.88 -19.21
N LEU A 28 -17.98 12.29 -18.21
CA LEU A 28 -18.22 10.86 -18.10
C LEU A 28 -19.72 10.63 -18.09
N VAL A 29 -20.18 9.72 -18.94
CA VAL A 29 -21.58 9.32 -19.06
C VAL A 29 -21.69 7.80 -19.00
N MET A 30 -22.84 7.31 -18.55
CA MET A 30 -23.12 5.87 -18.53
C MET A 30 -23.75 5.47 -19.87
N GLU A 31 -23.16 4.46 -20.49
CA GLU A 31 -23.64 3.87 -21.75
C GLU A 31 -23.78 2.34 -21.62
N PRO A 32 -24.58 1.69 -22.48
CA PRO A 32 -24.68 0.24 -22.49
C PRO A 32 -23.34 -0.45 -22.76
N ALA A 33 -22.92 -1.34 -21.86
CA ALA A 33 -21.60 -1.98 -21.90
C ALA A 33 -21.33 -2.73 -23.22
N GLU A 34 -22.33 -3.39 -23.80
CA GLU A 34 -22.20 -4.17 -25.05
C GLU A 34 -21.68 -3.36 -26.22
N GLN A 35 -22.02 -2.07 -26.28
CA GLN A 35 -21.54 -1.17 -27.32
C GLN A 35 -20.14 -0.64 -27.02
N GLU A 36 -19.89 -0.28 -25.77
CA GLU A 36 -18.62 0.31 -25.33
C GLU A 36 -17.48 -0.70 -25.31
N VAL A 37 -17.69 -1.96 -24.96
CA VAL A 37 -16.65 -2.99 -24.91
C VAL A 37 -15.88 -3.05 -26.23
N ARG A 38 -16.57 -3.06 -27.37
CA ARG A 38 -15.92 -3.13 -28.70
C ARG A 38 -15.15 -1.86 -29.07
N MET A 39 -15.67 -0.68 -28.67
CA MET A 39 -15.06 0.60 -29.04
C MET A 39 -13.91 1.00 -28.10
N GLN A 40 -13.94 0.58 -26.85
CA GLN A 40 -13.02 1.05 -25.83
C GLN A 40 -11.87 0.08 -25.52
N SER A 41 -11.98 -1.19 -25.93
CA SER A 41 -10.91 -2.18 -25.70
C SER A 41 -9.60 -1.75 -26.34
N ASP A 42 -9.62 -1.36 -27.60
CA ASP A 42 -8.42 -0.89 -28.31
C ASP A 42 -7.84 0.39 -27.66
N ASN A 43 -8.72 1.28 -27.18
CA ASN A 43 -8.29 2.47 -26.48
C ASN A 43 -7.62 2.14 -25.13
N TRP A 44 -8.14 1.13 -24.42
CA TRP A 44 -7.56 0.64 -23.18
C TRP A 44 -6.18 0.01 -23.44
N GLU A 45 -6.07 -0.91 -24.39
CA GLU A 45 -4.79 -1.52 -24.79
C GLU A 45 -3.75 -0.47 -25.15
N PHE A 46 -4.13 0.52 -25.96
CA PHE A 46 -3.24 1.65 -26.28
C PHE A 46 -2.85 2.44 -25.03
N ALA A 47 -3.80 2.74 -24.14
CA ALA A 47 -3.51 3.47 -22.89
C ALA A 47 -2.48 2.75 -22.02
N MET A 48 -2.53 1.42 -21.98
CA MET A 48 -1.59 0.60 -21.22
C MET A 48 -0.16 0.59 -21.81
N THR A 49 0.04 1.01 -23.05
CA THR A 49 1.38 1.17 -23.67
C THR A 49 2.03 2.51 -23.33
N LEU A 50 1.29 3.46 -22.79
CA LEU A 50 1.79 4.81 -22.53
C LEU A 50 2.69 4.82 -21.28
N SER A 51 3.83 5.51 -21.39
CA SER A 51 4.70 5.74 -20.23
C SER A 51 4.01 6.66 -19.21
N MET A 52 4.37 6.49 -17.95
CA MET A 52 3.97 7.40 -16.88
C MET A 52 4.44 8.83 -17.18
N LYS A 53 3.68 9.81 -16.73
CA LYS A 53 3.94 11.24 -16.90
C LYS A 53 3.91 11.98 -15.56
N ASP A 54 4.19 11.27 -14.47
CA ASP A 54 4.13 11.80 -13.11
C ASP A 54 5.22 12.84 -12.85
N GLU A 55 6.33 12.83 -13.61
CA GLU A 55 7.35 13.86 -13.58
C GLU A 55 6.86 15.26 -14.03
N LEU A 56 5.74 15.32 -14.75
CA LEU A 56 5.14 16.56 -15.23
C LEU A 56 4.22 17.24 -14.21
N VAL A 57 3.98 16.64 -13.08
CA VAL A 57 3.03 17.11 -12.07
C VAL A 57 3.61 17.02 -10.67
N ASN A 58 3.10 17.84 -9.74
CA ASN A 58 3.44 17.69 -8.33
C ASN A 58 2.62 16.53 -7.74
N THR A 59 3.24 15.35 -7.64
CA THR A 59 2.62 14.12 -7.13
C THR A 59 2.31 14.14 -5.62
N ASN A 60 2.77 15.16 -4.88
CA ASN A 60 2.45 15.36 -3.46
C ASN A 60 1.11 16.05 -3.23
N THR A 61 0.39 16.37 -4.29
CA THR A 61 -0.99 16.87 -4.21
C THR A 61 -1.99 15.76 -4.52
N LEU A 62 -3.21 15.87 -4.01
CA LEU A 62 -4.28 14.89 -4.29
C LEU A 62 -4.49 14.68 -5.79
N LYS A 63 -4.56 15.76 -6.56
CA LYS A 63 -4.70 15.69 -8.01
C LYS A 63 -3.49 15.06 -8.68
N GLY A 64 -2.28 15.46 -8.28
CA GLY A 64 -1.03 14.97 -8.88
C GLY A 64 -0.75 13.49 -8.55
N SER A 65 -1.13 13.02 -7.37
CA SER A 65 -0.98 11.61 -7.00
C SER A 65 -1.71 10.66 -7.95
N GLN A 66 -2.81 11.11 -8.57
CA GLN A 66 -3.61 10.33 -9.50
C GLN A 66 -2.93 10.11 -10.88
N PHE A 67 -1.81 10.78 -11.15
CA PHE A 67 -0.97 10.50 -12.32
C PHE A 67 0.05 9.40 -12.07
N ARG A 68 0.25 8.97 -10.81
CA ARG A 68 1.02 7.76 -10.50
C ARG A 68 0.20 6.52 -10.79
N ARG A 69 0.86 5.48 -11.31
CA ARG A 69 0.22 4.18 -11.54
C ARG A 69 -0.28 3.59 -10.22
N PRO A 70 -1.56 3.24 -10.11
CA PRO A 70 -2.05 2.47 -8.99
C PRO A 70 -1.44 1.06 -9.02
N LEU A 71 -1.10 0.52 -7.85
CA LEU A 71 -0.65 -0.86 -7.72
C LEU A 71 -1.72 -1.72 -7.03
N LEU A 72 -2.97 -1.35 -7.25
CA LEU A 72 -4.19 -2.10 -6.95
C LEU A 72 -5.11 -1.95 -8.15
N GLU A 73 -5.35 -3.04 -8.88
CA GLU A 73 -6.11 -3.06 -10.13
C GLU A 73 -7.06 -4.28 -10.15
N PHE A 74 -8.25 -4.11 -10.74
CA PHE A 74 -9.20 -5.20 -10.99
C PHE A 74 -9.61 -5.98 -9.73
N ASN A 75 -9.90 -5.26 -8.65
CA ASN A 75 -10.30 -5.87 -7.38
C ASN A 75 -11.74 -6.40 -7.45
N GLY A 76 -12.04 -7.42 -6.61
CA GLY A 76 -13.35 -8.06 -6.53
C GLY A 76 -14.33 -7.38 -5.56
N ALA A 77 -14.20 -6.07 -5.29
CA ALA A 77 -15.07 -5.34 -4.38
C ALA A 77 -16.48 -5.14 -4.98
N CYS A 78 -17.45 -4.83 -4.12
CA CYS A 78 -18.79 -4.48 -4.52
C CYS A 78 -18.82 -3.24 -5.42
N PRO A 79 -19.76 -3.11 -6.37
CA PRO A 79 -19.97 -1.89 -7.13
C PRO A 79 -20.10 -0.67 -6.23
N GLY A 80 -19.30 0.37 -6.46
CA GLY A 80 -19.31 1.58 -5.64
C GLY A 80 -18.71 1.45 -4.26
N CYS A 81 -17.88 0.42 -4.00
CA CYS A 81 -17.16 0.24 -2.73
C CYS A 81 -16.41 1.51 -2.31
N GLY A 82 -16.64 1.97 -1.08
CA GLY A 82 -15.97 3.15 -0.52
C GLY A 82 -14.56 2.90 0.00
N GLU A 83 -14.12 1.64 0.15
CA GLU A 83 -12.80 1.30 0.70
C GLU A 83 -11.69 1.33 -0.37
N THR A 84 -11.97 0.80 -1.56
CA THR A 84 -10.97 0.61 -2.61
C THR A 84 -10.27 1.87 -3.08
N PRO A 85 -10.92 3.06 -3.17
CA PRO A 85 -10.25 4.30 -3.57
C PRO A 85 -9.13 4.71 -2.62
N TYR A 86 -9.28 4.46 -1.33
CA TYR A 86 -8.24 4.78 -0.33
C TYR A 86 -7.03 3.87 -0.48
N ILE A 87 -7.23 2.57 -0.62
CA ILE A 87 -6.12 1.63 -0.82
C ILE A 87 -5.43 1.87 -2.17
N LYS A 88 -6.20 2.17 -3.23
CA LYS A 88 -5.64 2.61 -4.51
C LYS A 88 -4.69 3.80 -4.32
N LEU A 89 -5.13 4.85 -3.60
CA LEU A 89 -4.31 6.02 -3.31
C LEU A 89 -3.05 5.66 -2.52
N LEU A 90 -3.15 4.83 -1.50
CA LEU A 90 -1.99 4.37 -0.73
C LEU A 90 -0.97 3.66 -1.62
N THR A 91 -1.43 2.81 -2.56
CA THR A 91 -0.52 2.13 -3.49
C THR A 91 0.13 3.10 -4.49
N GLN A 92 -0.54 4.18 -4.88
CA GLN A 92 0.05 5.23 -5.72
C GLN A 92 1.14 6.01 -4.99
N LEU A 93 1.01 6.19 -3.68
CA LEU A 93 1.97 6.95 -2.87
C LEU A 93 3.14 6.09 -2.35
N PHE A 94 2.87 4.85 -1.94
CA PHE A 94 3.82 4.01 -1.21
C PHE A 94 4.07 2.64 -1.84
N GLY A 95 3.30 2.25 -2.86
CA GLY A 95 3.17 0.88 -3.34
C GLY A 95 4.47 0.13 -3.62
N GLU A 96 5.48 0.77 -4.22
CA GLU A 96 6.77 0.13 -4.53
C GLU A 96 7.49 -0.44 -3.30
N ARG A 97 7.27 0.13 -2.12
CA ARG A 97 7.97 -0.20 -0.88
C ARG A 97 7.02 -0.56 0.26
N MET A 98 5.75 -0.79 -0.07
CA MET A 98 4.70 -1.06 0.88
C MET A 98 4.72 -2.51 1.35
N MET A 99 4.62 -2.71 2.66
CA MET A 99 4.49 -4.01 3.33
C MET A 99 3.17 -4.00 4.08
N ILE A 100 2.25 -4.90 3.72
CA ILE A 100 0.88 -4.90 4.21
C ILE A 100 0.61 -6.14 5.05
N SER A 101 0.20 -5.93 6.30
CA SER A 101 -0.47 -6.91 7.14
C SER A 101 -1.95 -6.59 7.17
N ASN A 102 -2.79 -7.40 6.52
CA ASN A 102 -4.20 -7.12 6.33
C ASN A 102 -5.06 -8.05 7.19
N ALA A 103 -5.80 -7.48 8.14
CA ALA A 103 -6.79 -8.23 8.91
C ALA A 103 -7.88 -8.80 8.01
N THR A 104 -8.37 -10.00 8.32
CA THR A 104 -9.44 -10.66 7.56
C THR A 104 -10.72 -9.81 7.58
N GLY A 105 -11.28 -9.58 6.41
CA GLY A 105 -12.49 -8.77 6.20
C GLY A 105 -12.65 -8.40 4.73
N CYS A 106 -13.45 -7.38 4.42
CA CYS A 106 -13.65 -6.95 3.03
C CYS A 106 -12.32 -6.68 2.32
N SER A 107 -11.41 -5.94 2.95
CA SER A 107 -10.13 -5.56 2.32
C SER A 107 -9.21 -6.73 2.00
N SER A 108 -9.22 -7.80 2.80
CA SER A 108 -8.48 -9.01 2.47
C SER A 108 -9.15 -9.82 1.37
N ILE A 109 -10.47 -9.80 1.30
CA ILE A 109 -11.22 -10.56 0.31
C ILE A 109 -11.09 -9.93 -1.07
N TRP A 110 -11.47 -8.66 -1.23
CA TRP A 110 -11.38 -8.00 -2.53
C TRP A 110 -9.93 -7.68 -2.95
N GLY A 111 -9.00 -7.60 -2.00
CA GLY A 111 -7.60 -7.28 -2.26
C GLY A 111 -6.77 -8.46 -2.73
N ALA A 112 -7.00 -9.67 -2.17
CA ALA A 112 -6.10 -10.79 -2.47
C ALA A 112 -6.72 -12.20 -2.38
N SER A 113 -8.02 -12.32 -2.10
CA SER A 113 -8.63 -13.64 -1.94
C SER A 113 -9.68 -14.00 -3.00
N ALA A 114 -10.42 -13.01 -3.51
CA ALA A 114 -11.48 -13.26 -4.49
C ALA A 114 -11.70 -12.05 -5.44
N PRO A 115 -11.72 -12.29 -6.74
CA PRO A 115 -11.47 -13.55 -7.47
C PRO A 115 -9.97 -13.87 -7.57
N SER A 116 -9.11 -12.89 -7.37
CA SER A 116 -7.66 -13.00 -7.51
C SER A 116 -6.96 -11.93 -6.67
N ILE A 117 -5.63 -11.89 -6.71
CA ILE A 117 -4.83 -10.82 -6.09
C ILE A 117 -4.96 -9.55 -6.94
N ALA A 118 -5.49 -8.48 -6.35
CA ALA A 118 -5.64 -7.18 -6.99
C ALA A 118 -4.37 -6.32 -6.93
N TYR A 119 -3.47 -6.59 -5.97
CA TYR A 119 -2.19 -5.90 -5.89
C TYR A 119 -1.29 -6.31 -7.06
N THR A 120 -0.64 -5.32 -7.66
CA THR A 120 0.23 -5.52 -8.83
C THR A 120 1.59 -4.84 -8.64
N THR A 121 2.45 -4.93 -9.65
CA THR A 121 3.78 -4.32 -9.65
C THR A 121 3.90 -3.24 -10.72
N ASN A 122 4.84 -2.33 -10.51
CA ASN A 122 5.25 -1.38 -11.53
C ASN A 122 6.16 -2.04 -12.60
N TRP A 123 6.61 -1.24 -13.56
CA TRP A 123 7.47 -1.70 -14.66
C TRP A 123 8.81 -2.30 -14.20
N ASN A 124 9.26 -1.97 -12.99
CA ASN A 124 10.49 -2.50 -12.40
C ASN A 124 10.24 -3.77 -11.57
N GLY A 125 9.03 -4.35 -11.65
CA GLY A 125 8.64 -5.52 -10.87
C GLY A 125 8.51 -5.25 -9.36
N LYS A 126 8.37 -3.99 -8.94
CA LYS A 126 8.21 -3.58 -7.54
C LYS A 126 6.75 -3.26 -7.25
N GLY A 127 6.25 -3.73 -6.11
CA GLY A 127 4.89 -3.50 -5.66
C GLY A 127 4.68 -3.90 -4.22
N PRO A 128 3.44 -3.76 -3.70
CA PRO A 128 3.13 -4.11 -2.33
C PRO A 128 3.40 -5.60 -2.05
N ALA A 129 4.06 -5.88 -0.94
CA ALA A 129 4.06 -7.21 -0.35
C ALA A 129 2.88 -7.30 0.63
N TRP A 130 2.05 -8.32 0.46
CA TRP A 130 0.79 -8.46 1.18
C TRP A 130 0.69 -9.81 1.88
N ILE A 131 0.19 -9.79 3.11
CA ILE A 131 -0.10 -10.98 3.87
C ILE A 131 -1.38 -10.80 4.67
N ASN A 132 -2.16 -11.89 4.84
CA ASN A 132 -3.31 -11.98 5.72
C ASN A 132 -2.98 -12.92 6.88
N PRO A 133 -2.54 -12.40 8.04
CA PRO A 133 -2.36 -13.20 9.25
C PRO A 133 -3.72 -13.58 9.84
N LEU A 134 -3.71 -14.19 11.02
CA LEU A 134 -4.96 -14.42 11.78
C LEU A 134 -5.68 -13.08 12.01
N PHE A 135 -7.00 -13.14 12.07
CA PHE A 135 -7.86 -11.94 12.11
C PHE A 135 -7.48 -11.00 13.25
N GLU A 136 -7.20 -11.53 14.42
CA GLU A 136 -6.79 -10.81 15.62
C GLU A 136 -5.37 -10.25 15.54
N ASP A 137 -4.44 -10.89 14.80
CA ASP A 137 -2.99 -10.68 14.91
C ASP A 137 -2.42 -9.67 13.88
N ALA A 138 -3.26 -8.98 13.11
CA ALA A 138 -2.79 -8.17 11.99
C ALA A 138 -1.86 -7.01 12.42
N ALA A 139 -2.10 -6.40 13.58
CA ALA A 139 -1.26 -5.33 14.09
C ALA A 139 0.11 -5.86 14.54
N GLU A 140 0.12 -6.92 15.35
CA GLU A 140 1.33 -7.54 15.89
C GLU A 140 2.19 -8.16 14.81
N PHE A 141 1.55 -8.80 13.82
CA PHE A 141 2.27 -9.35 12.68
C PHE A 141 2.95 -8.25 11.86
N GLY A 142 2.22 -7.17 11.55
CA GLY A 142 2.76 -5.99 10.88
C GLY A 142 3.91 -5.36 11.63
N TYR A 143 3.79 -5.28 12.95
CA TYR A 143 4.84 -4.79 13.84
C TYR A 143 6.07 -5.70 13.84
N GLY A 144 5.86 -7.01 13.86
CA GLY A 144 6.95 -7.99 13.74
C GLY A 144 7.74 -7.85 12.44
N MET A 145 7.04 -7.64 11.30
CA MET A 145 7.69 -7.37 10.01
C MET A 145 8.52 -6.07 10.06
N PHE A 146 7.98 -5.01 10.67
CA PHE A 146 8.70 -3.75 10.87
C PHE A 146 9.97 -3.96 11.70
N LEU A 147 9.87 -4.63 12.85
CA LEU A 147 11.02 -4.91 13.73
C LEU A 147 12.10 -5.72 13.03
N GLY A 148 11.72 -6.75 12.27
CA GLY A 148 12.65 -7.57 11.47
C GLY A 148 13.38 -6.74 10.41
N SER A 149 12.67 -5.86 9.72
CA SER A 149 13.28 -4.94 8.74
C SER A 149 14.20 -3.92 9.42
N ARG A 150 13.78 -3.30 10.52
CA ARG A 150 14.58 -2.37 11.30
C ARG A 150 15.89 -3.00 11.76
N HIS A 151 15.83 -4.23 12.29
CA HIS A 151 17.02 -4.97 12.72
C HIS A 151 17.97 -5.26 11.54
N THR A 152 17.43 -5.72 10.40
CA THR A 152 18.23 -5.99 9.21
C THR A 152 18.89 -4.72 8.68
N ARG A 153 18.19 -3.58 8.67
CA ARG A 153 18.73 -2.28 8.24
C ARG A 153 19.78 -1.75 9.20
N ALA A 154 19.61 -1.93 10.51
CA ALA A 154 20.65 -1.60 11.50
C ALA A 154 21.93 -2.43 11.24
N ARG A 155 21.78 -3.73 10.93
CA ARG A 155 22.92 -4.57 10.55
C ARG A 155 23.60 -4.09 9.27
N LEU A 156 22.83 -3.69 8.25
CA LEU A 156 23.37 -3.09 7.01
C LEU A 156 24.16 -1.82 7.32
N ALA A 157 23.65 -0.95 8.20
CA ALA A 157 24.36 0.27 8.61
C ALA A 157 25.71 -0.03 9.27
N GLU A 158 25.77 -1.03 10.14
CA GLU A 158 27.03 -1.46 10.75
C GLU A 158 28.01 -2.05 9.73
N LEU A 159 27.54 -2.86 8.78
CA LEU A 159 28.40 -3.38 7.70
C LEU A 159 28.94 -2.27 6.81
N MET A 160 28.12 -1.26 6.47
CA MET A 160 28.57 -0.12 5.68
C MET A 160 29.60 0.73 6.41
N LYS A 161 29.46 0.95 7.72
CA LYS A 161 30.49 1.63 8.53
C LYS A 161 31.81 0.86 8.49
N GLN A 162 31.78 -0.45 8.66
CA GLN A 162 32.96 -1.31 8.56
C GLN A 162 33.59 -1.24 7.16
N ALA A 163 32.78 -1.23 6.10
CA ALA A 163 33.28 -1.10 4.73
C ALA A 163 33.92 0.27 4.47
N ILE A 164 33.39 1.35 5.03
CA ILE A 164 33.98 2.70 4.93
C ILE A 164 35.38 2.74 5.54
N ASP A 165 35.62 2.00 6.61
CA ASP A 165 36.93 1.94 7.29
C ASP A 165 37.92 0.99 6.58
N SER A 166 37.45 0.19 5.60
CA SER A 166 38.29 -0.74 4.84
C SER A 166 39.00 -0.09 3.63
N SER A 167 39.67 -0.86 2.81
CA SER A 167 40.44 -0.38 1.64
C SER A 167 39.64 -0.26 0.34
N ILE A 168 38.29 -0.26 0.41
CA ILE A 168 37.44 -0.11 -0.79
C ILE A 168 37.58 1.30 -1.44
N PRO A 169 37.26 1.45 -2.73
CA PRO A 169 37.34 2.72 -3.44
C PRO A 169 36.53 3.85 -2.78
N SER A 170 37.06 5.09 -2.82
CA SER A 170 36.45 6.25 -2.15
C SER A 170 35.03 6.54 -2.63
N HIS A 171 34.75 6.39 -3.92
CA HIS A 171 33.41 6.63 -4.47
C HIS A 171 32.34 5.65 -3.93
N ILE A 172 32.73 4.41 -3.59
CA ILE A 172 31.83 3.44 -2.92
C ILE A 172 31.62 3.85 -1.46
N LYS A 173 32.70 4.28 -0.76
CA LYS A 173 32.57 4.82 0.61
C LYS A 173 31.61 6.00 0.69
N ASP A 174 31.68 6.90 -0.29
CA ASP A 174 30.81 8.07 -0.31
C ASP A 174 29.36 7.68 -0.60
N ALA A 175 29.10 6.70 -1.45
CA ALA A 175 27.75 6.15 -1.66
C ALA A 175 27.20 5.49 -0.38
N PHE A 176 28.01 4.80 0.40
CA PHE A 176 27.60 4.26 1.70
C PHE A 176 27.30 5.33 2.74
N LYS A 177 28.09 6.42 2.77
CA LYS A 177 27.79 7.58 3.64
C LYS A 177 26.48 8.25 3.23
N ASP A 178 26.24 8.43 1.92
CA ASP A 178 24.99 8.97 1.41
C ASP A 178 23.78 8.12 1.86
N TRP A 179 23.93 6.80 1.80
CA TRP A 179 22.88 5.89 2.29
C TRP A 179 22.68 6.00 3.81
N LEU A 180 23.74 6.01 4.61
CA LEU A 180 23.66 6.15 6.07
C LEU A 180 22.96 7.45 6.48
N ASN A 181 23.17 8.54 5.73
CA ASN A 181 22.53 9.83 5.99
C ASN A 181 21.06 9.88 5.56
N SER A 182 20.65 9.02 4.63
CA SER A 182 19.30 9.03 4.05
C SER A 182 18.50 7.75 4.34
N MET A 183 19.05 6.82 5.14
CA MET A 183 18.45 5.52 5.34
C MET A 183 17.02 5.57 5.92
N ASP A 184 16.70 6.60 6.69
CA ASP A 184 15.37 6.76 7.30
C ASP A 184 14.38 7.54 6.43
N ASP A 185 14.80 8.01 5.26
CA ASP A 185 13.93 8.61 4.24
C ASP A 185 13.63 7.62 3.11
N GLY A 186 12.35 7.54 2.69
CA GLY A 186 11.92 6.58 1.67
C GLY A 186 12.55 6.82 0.30
N GLU A 187 12.49 8.05 -0.19
CA GLU A 187 13.01 8.42 -1.52
C GLU A 187 14.55 8.59 -1.49
N GLY A 188 15.08 9.14 -0.40
CA GLY A 188 16.53 9.26 -0.19
C GLY A 188 17.21 7.90 -0.16
N SER A 189 16.67 6.94 0.60
CA SER A 189 17.22 5.57 0.64
C SER A 189 17.11 4.87 -0.72
N LYS A 190 16.05 5.12 -1.50
CA LYS A 190 15.89 4.57 -2.86
C LYS A 190 17.01 5.08 -3.79
N LYS A 191 17.20 6.40 -3.86
CA LYS A 191 18.26 7.02 -4.69
C LYS A 191 19.67 6.56 -4.29
N ALA A 192 19.94 6.52 -2.99
CA ALA A 192 21.22 6.02 -2.49
C ALA A 192 21.43 4.54 -2.82
N THR A 193 20.36 3.71 -2.74
CA THR A 193 20.43 2.30 -3.10
C THR A 193 20.72 2.11 -4.59
N GLU A 194 20.06 2.85 -5.48
CA GLU A 194 20.29 2.80 -6.92
C GLU A 194 21.77 3.08 -7.24
N LYS A 195 22.33 4.13 -6.65
CA LYS A 195 23.75 4.49 -6.78
C LYS A 195 24.69 3.40 -6.24
N ILE A 196 24.39 2.81 -5.10
CA ILE A 196 25.18 1.70 -4.53
C ILE A 196 25.18 0.50 -5.47
N LEU A 197 24.02 0.09 -5.97
CA LEU A 197 23.89 -1.08 -6.82
C LEU A 197 24.58 -0.89 -8.18
N GLU A 198 24.55 0.33 -8.74
CA GLU A 198 25.30 0.70 -9.95
C GLU A 198 26.80 0.55 -9.70
N LEU A 199 27.34 1.19 -8.67
CA LEU A 199 28.78 1.16 -8.37
C LEU A 199 29.27 -0.25 -8.01
N LEU A 200 28.50 -1.04 -7.28
CA LEU A 200 28.86 -2.42 -6.94
C LEU A 200 28.67 -3.39 -8.09
N GLY A 201 27.89 -3.03 -9.12
CA GLY A 201 27.79 -3.80 -10.38
C GLY A 201 29.10 -3.88 -11.16
N ASP A 202 29.91 -2.81 -11.07
CA ASP A 202 31.19 -2.69 -11.76
C ASP A 202 32.41 -3.03 -10.86
N TYR A 203 32.17 -3.30 -9.58
CA TYR A 203 33.21 -3.57 -8.59
C TYR A 203 33.33 -5.08 -8.31
N ASP A 204 34.53 -5.61 -8.43
CA ASP A 204 34.80 -7.01 -8.05
C ASP A 204 34.94 -7.11 -6.50
N TYR A 205 33.92 -7.70 -5.88
CA TYR A 205 33.85 -7.91 -4.43
C TYR A 205 33.86 -9.40 -4.03
N GLN A 206 34.37 -10.29 -4.94
CA GLN A 206 34.35 -11.74 -4.65
C GLN A 206 35.17 -12.09 -3.40
N ASP A 207 36.19 -11.35 -3.10
CA ASP A 207 37.05 -11.55 -1.93
C ASP A 207 36.66 -10.63 -0.73
N ASP A 208 35.65 -9.77 -0.88
CA ASP A 208 35.20 -8.85 0.17
C ASP A 208 33.94 -9.38 0.86
N MET A 209 34.13 -10.06 1.99
CA MET A 209 33.03 -10.65 2.78
C MET A 209 32.02 -9.62 3.28
N ILE A 210 32.43 -8.36 3.53
CA ILE A 210 31.53 -7.30 4.02
C ILE A 210 30.59 -6.88 2.90
N ILE A 211 31.14 -6.63 1.71
CA ILE A 211 30.33 -6.25 0.54
C ILE A 211 29.40 -7.39 0.12
N GLN A 212 29.88 -8.63 0.13
CA GLN A 212 29.00 -9.78 -0.12
C GLN A 212 27.83 -9.84 0.84
N GLU A 213 28.07 -9.57 2.13
CA GLU A 213 27.03 -9.60 3.16
C GLU A 213 26.03 -8.46 3.02
N ILE A 214 26.47 -7.29 2.57
CA ILE A 214 25.60 -6.17 2.17
C ILE A 214 24.74 -6.59 0.97
N MET A 215 25.33 -7.16 -0.07
CA MET A 215 24.63 -7.56 -1.29
C MET A 215 23.62 -8.68 -1.08
N LYS A 216 23.85 -9.61 -0.16
CA LYS A 216 22.86 -10.61 0.26
C LYS A 216 21.58 -10.00 0.84
N ARG A 217 21.68 -8.77 1.40
CA ARG A 217 20.56 -8.04 2.02
C ARG A 217 20.11 -6.82 1.22
N LYS A 218 20.51 -6.71 -0.05
CA LYS A 218 20.23 -5.55 -0.92
C LYS A 218 18.76 -5.14 -0.97
N ASP A 219 17.84 -6.09 -0.84
CA ASP A 219 16.39 -5.84 -0.88
C ASP A 219 15.90 -5.05 0.36
N ASN A 220 16.73 -4.93 1.40
CA ASN A 220 16.45 -4.13 2.60
C ASN A 220 17.13 -2.76 2.59
N LEU A 221 17.88 -2.40 1.54
CA LEU A 221 18.51 -1.08 1.42
C LEU A 221 17.47 0.04 1.31
N ILE A 222 16.40 -0.18 0.56
CA ILE A 222 15.30 0.78 0.45
C ILE A 222 14.41 0.69 1.68
N LYS A 223 14.13 1.83 2.32
CA LYS A 223 13.22 1.91 3.47
C LYS A 223 11.82 1.45 3.05
N LYS A 224 11.33 0.39 3.68
CA LYS A 224 9.96 -0.09 3.49
C LYS A 224 8.97 0.79 4.25
N SER A 225 7.72 0.80 3.81
CA SER A 225 6.58 1.44 4.47
C SER A 225 5.67 0.34 4.99
N PHE A 226 5.49 0.24 6.31
CA PHE A 226 4.73 -0.83 6.96
C PHE A 226 3.32 -0.37 7.27
N TRP A 227 2.34 -1.23 6.97
CA TRP A 227 0.91 -0.93 7.09
C TRP A 227 0.16 -2.11 7.70
N ALA A 228 -0.50 -1.88 8.84
CA ALA A 228 -1.53 -2.78 9.34
C ALA A 228 -2.89 -2.22 8.89
N ILE A 229 -3.63 -3.02 8.12
CA ILE A 229 -4.86 -2.59 7.46
C ILE A 229 -6.01 -3.51 7.88
N GLY A 230 -7.19 -2.94 8.17
CA GLY A 230 -8.37 -3.73 8.44
C GLY A 230 -9.60 -2.89 8.72
N GLY A 231 -10.72 -3.57 8.93
CA GLY A 231 -12.00 -2.95 9.25
C GLY A 231 -12.20 -2.73 10.76
N ASP A 232 -13.37 -2.25 11.10
CA ASP A 232 -13.76 -1.94 12.48
C ASP A 232 -13.85 -3.19 13.37
N GLY A 233 -14.26 -4.34 12.85
CA GLY A 233 -14.29 -5.58 13.61
C GLY A 233 -12.92 -6.02 14.11
N TRP A 234 -11.89 -5.81 13.34
CA TRP A 234 -10.50 -6.00 13.76
C TRP A 234 -10.09 -4.93 14.79
N SER A 235 -10.15 -3.68 14.40
CA SER A 235 -9.53 -2.60 15.17
C SER A 235 -10.25 -2.23 16.46
N TYR A 236 -11.58 -2.36 16.51
CA TYR A 236 -12.37 -2.03 17.69
C TYR A 236 -12.66 -3.22 18.59
N ASP A 237 -12.64 -4.44 18.04
CA ASP A 237 -13.04 -5.65 18.75
C ASP A 237 -11.87 -6.62 18.93
N ILE A 238 -11.70 -7.58 18.01
CA ILE A 238 -10.85 -8.74 18.23
C ILE A 238 -9.35 -8.41 18.25
N GLY A 239 -8.88 -7.49 17.41
CA GLY A 239 -7.47 -7.10 17.30
C GLY A 239 -7.08 -5.89 18.13
N TYR A 240 -8.00 -5.36 18.98
CA TYR A 240 -7.76 -4.11 19.69
C TYR A 240 -6.56 -4.18 20.64
N GLY A 241 -6.36 -5.28 21.35
CA GLY A 241 -5.26 -5.41 22.31
C GLY A 241 -3.88 -5.28 21.66
N GLY A 242 -3.69 -5.94 20.52
CA GLY A 242 -2.46 -5.81 19.74
C GLY A 242 -2.31 -4.44 19.09
N LEU A 243 -3.40 -3.90 18.57
CA LEU A 243 -3.43 -2.55 18.01
C LEU A 243 -3.02 -1.49 19.03
N ASP A 244 -3.58 -1.55 20.26
CA ASP A 244 -3.23 -0.67 21.37
C ASP A 244 -1.75 -0.72 21.70
N HIS A 245 -1.17 -1.93 21.78
CA HIS A 245 0.25 -2.13 22.02
C HIS A 245 1.11 -1.51 20.90
N VAL A 246 0.75 -1.73 19.65
CA VAL A 246 1.49 -1.19 18.48
C VAL A 246 1.43 0.33 18.47
N LEU A 247 0.27 0.93 18.74
CA LEU A 247 0.13 2.40 18.85
C LEU A 247 0.99 2.96 19.98
N ALA A 248 1.02 2.28 21.13
CA ALA A 248 1.80 2.69 22.29
C ALA A 248 3.32 2.62 22.05
N SER A 249 3.80 1.81 21.08
CA SER A 249 5.23 1.69 20.79
C SER A 249 5.85 2.99 20.24
N GLY A 250 5.07 3.81 19.54
CA GLY A 250 5.54 5.01 18.86
C GLY A 250 6.48 4.74 17.68
N ASP A 251 6.58 3.51 17.22
CA ASP A 251 7.41 3.09 16.10
C ASP A 251 6.81 3.49 14.74
N ASP A 252 7.63 3.54 13.68
CA ASP A 252 7.26 3.97 12.32
C ASP A 252 6.50 2.86 11.57
N ILE A 253 5.28 2.61 12.03
CA ILE A 253 4.31 1.72 11.40
C ILE A 253 2.98 2.46 11.23
N ASN A 254 2.33 2.27 10.09
CA ASN A 254 1.06 2.92 9.77
C ASN A 254 -0.10 1.98 10.08
N ILE A 255 -1.10 2.49 10.77
CA ILE A 255 -2.35 1.81 11.02
C ILE A 255 -3.43 2.44 10.14
N PHE A 256 -4.11 1.62 9.34
CA PHE A 256 -5.17 2.09 8.46
C PHE A 256 -6.47 1.34 8.70
N VAL A 257 -7.41 2.02 9.36
CA VAL A 257 -8.72 1.47 9.72
C VAL A 257 -9.77 1.96 8.73
N MET A 258 -10.41 1.04 8.05
CA MET A 258 -11.59 1.29 7.22
C MET A 258 -12.84 1.00 8.04
N ASP A 259 -13.31 2.03 8.75
CA ASP A 259 -14.43 1.95 9.68
C ASP A 259 -15.77 2.01 8.91
N THR A 260 -16.37 0.87 8.69
CA THR A 260 -17.70 0.72 8.08
C THR A 260 -18.82 0.64 9.11
N GLU A 261 -18.49 0.75 10.39
CA GLU A 261 -19.40 0.70 11.54
C GLU A 261 -20.15 -0.64 11.72
N LEU A 262 -19.75 -1.66 10.97
CA LEU A 262 -20.33 -3.01 11.00
C LEU A 262 -19.26 -4.04 10.57
N TYR A 263 -19.41 -5.29 10.97
CA TYR A 263 -18.73 -6.41 10.31
C TYR A 263 -19.30 -6.60 8.90
N SER A 264 -18.85 -5.80 7.94
CA SER A 264 -19.45 -5.73 6.61
C SER A 264 -19.26 -7.02 5.80
N ASN A 265 -18.06 -7.60 5.80
CA ASN A 265 -17.73 -8.80 5.02
C ASN A 265 -18.58 -10.03 5.43
N THR A 266 -18.81 -10.21 6.72
CA THR A 266 -19.57 -11.34 7.25
C THR A 266 -21.09 -11.12 7.23
N GLY A 267 -21.55 -9.92 6.86
CA GLY A 267 -22.95 -9.62 6.57
C GLY A 267 -23.67 -8.72 7.57
N GLY A 268 -22.98 -7.77 8.20
CA GLY A 268 -23.59 -6.66 8.92
C GLY A 268 -23.87 -6.92 10.41
N GLN A 269 -22.98 -7.61 11.09
CA GLN A 269 -23.02 -7.76 12.54
C GLN A 269 -22.56 -6.46 13.24
N SER A 270 -23.14 -6.19 14.40
CA SER A 270 -22.73 -5.05 15.23
C SER A 270 -21.30 -5.20 15.74
N SER A 271 -20.48 -4.16 15.59
CA SER A 271 -19.16 -4.01 16.18
C SER A 271 -19.18 -3.00 17.33
N LYS A 272 -18.05 -2.80 18.03
CA LYS A 272 -17.91 -1.68 18.99
C LYS A 272 -17.89 -0.31 18.30
N SER A 273 -17.63 -0.26 17.00
CA SER A 273 -17.74 0.96 16.20
C SER A 273 -19.17 1.33 15.84
N THR A 274 -20.12 0.39 15.85
CA THR A 274 -21.51 0.66 15.49
C THR A 274 -22.12 1.74 16.42
N PRO A 275 -22.76 2.78 15.88
CA PRO A 275 -23.37 3.84 16.67
C PRO A 275 -24.48 3.33 17.60
N THR A 276 -24.68 4.01 18.71
CA THR A 276 -25.78 3.71 19.66
C THR A 276 -27.13 3.84 18.96
N GLY A 277 -28.01 2.88 19.16
CA GLY A 277 -29.34 2.84 18.58
C GLY A 277 -29.42 2.23 17.17
N CYS A 278 -28.28 2.05 16.48
CA CYS A 278 -28.28 1.42 15.17
C CYS A 278 -28.71 -0.05 15.23
N VAL A 279 -29.57 -0.44 14.34
CA VAL A 279 -30.00 -1.83 14.12
C VAL A 279 -29.00 -2.54 13.23
N ALA A 280 -28.52 -3.67 13.69
CA ALA A 280 -27.57 -4.52 12.98
C ALA A 280 -27.83 -6.00 13.35
N LYS A 281 -27.22 -6.94 12.65
CA LYS A 281 -27.19 -8.33 13.11
C LYS A 281 -26.55 -8.40 14.49
N LEU A 282 -27.11 -9.21 15.38
CA LEU A 282 -26.79 -9.32 16.81
C LEU A 282 -27.16 -8.08 17.66
N ALA A 283 -27.82 -7.09 17.05
CA ALA A 283 -28.36 -5.90 17.70
C ALA A 283 -29.71 -5.51 17.09
N ALA A 284 -30.64 -6.47 16.98
CA ALA A 284 -31.94 -6.28 16.33
C ALA A 284 -32.84 -5.21 16.98
N SER A 285 -32.69 -4.97 18.30
CA SER A 285 -33.37 -3.90 19.04
C SER A 285 -32.59 -2.59 19.12
N GLY A 286 -31.55 -2.44 18.32
CA GLY A 286 -30.61 -1.32 18.39
C GLY A 286 -29.47 -1.58 19.37
N LYS A 287 -28.26 -1.13 19.00
CA LYS A 287 -27.08 -1.22 19.85
C LYS A 287 -27.25 -0.37 21.11
N LYS A 288 -27.07 -0.95 22.29
CA LYS A 288 -27.32 -0.30 23.59
C LYS A 288 -26.10 0.41 24.17
N VAL A 289 -24.90 0.00 23.76
CA VAL A 289 -23.64 0.60 24.25
C VAL A 289 -23.13 1.67 23.31
N ARG A 290 -22.35 2.61 23.84
CA ARG A 290 -21.76 3.68 23.04
C ARG A 290 -20.76 3.14 22.00
N LYS A 291 -20.62 3.87 20.89
CA LYS A 291 -19.50 3.68 19.96
C LYS A 291 -18.20 3.87 20.74
N LYS A 292 -17.27 2.92 20.58
CA LYS A 292 -15.91 3.06 21.11
C LYS A 292 -15.18 4.14 20.31
N ASP A 293 -14.44 4.98 20.98
CA ASP A 293 -13.51 5.89 20.32
C ASP A 293 -12.14 5.21 20.22
N LEU A 294 -11.65 5.05 19.01
CA LEU A 294 -10.36 4.41 18.77
C LEU A 294 -9.19 5.40 18.87
N GLY A 295 -9.46 6.69 18.71
CA GLY A 295 -8.46 7.76 18.71
C GLY A 295 -8.18 8.36 20.08
N LEU A 296 -8.98 8.03 21.10
CA LEU A 296 -8.81 8.44 22.49
C LEU A 296 -8.20 7.29 23.31
#